data_e2ea334aa26230b63c9a64544df3cdbd
#
_entry.id   e2ea334aa26230b63c9a64544df3cdbd
#
_cell.length_a   1.000
_cell.length_b   1.000
_cell.length_c   1.000
_cell.angle_alpha   90.00
_cell.angle_beta   90.00
_cell.angle_gamma   90.00
#
_symmetry.space_group_name_H-M   'P 1'
#
loop_
_entity.id
_entity.type
_entity.pdbx_description
1 polymer ?
#
loop_
_entity_poly.entity_id
_entity_poly.type
_entity_poly.pdbx_seq_one_letter_code
_entity_poly.pdbx_strand_id
1 'polypeptide(L)'
;MKKYIKTIADSPVKTFAIVAAFFGLLTILVTPIFTGADEEAHFIRAWGISNGQLLLTSKNDNQVTMPKAFRKTIGCLQNKIATRGNVYEYKYVNYGKRLPTTASCSLSIKVDNNDTEEIRASSASYSPVAYVPQLAAVYIGRIFNWPIFVIAYLMRIAVLIAYITLVCVAIKLLINRKWALVGIALLPHSLMQITNPGADYILFGVAAILVAAIIRSRQLAEDDYLVERKKIMLITLVSMSLLMVPKGVFPGICFLPLIVFLAGVRREIFMKILIILLALTAGIIWQKVSSVTLPRTTGPGLISLVLSFPKAFIKTMFYEWANRDFLYKNIGLGIKNRVGLPGIAISLMNMLVAFCIFVAVKTEEKIQSSKYFSWAAWTTVVAIIVGSFAAMHVMAYVLQSGDGIINGVQPRYFYPALFILAVIPMRRYIYVKNERIYRNIVIAGSMVVLTAHLFAIMVKYYS
;
A
#
# COMPACT_ATOMS: atom_id res chain seq x y z
N MET A 1 -35.24 -9.77 0.93
CA MET A 1 -33.85 -10.22 0.88
C MET A 1 -33.26 -10.25 -0.53
N LYS A 2 -33.81 -10.98 -1.52
CA LYS A 2 -33.28 -11.03 -2.91
C LYS A 2 -33.14 -9.65 -3.59
N LYS A 3 -34.08 -8.72 -3.39
CA LYS A 3 -34.04 -7.35 -3.94
C LYS A 3 -32.87 -6.54 -3.36
N TYR A 4 -32.61 -6.64 -2.05
CA TYR A 4 -31.48 -5.97 -1.37
C TYR A 4 -30.12 -6.51 -1.83
N ILE A 5 -29.98 -7.83 -1.92
CA ILE A 5 -28.74 -8.47 -2.41
C ILE A 5 -28.44 -8.03 -3.85
N LYS A 6 -29.47 -7.95 -4.70
CA LYS A 6 -29.32 -7.47 -6.08
C LYS A 6 -28.85 -6.01 -6.11
N THR A 7 -29.44 -5.13 -5.29
CA THR A 7 -29.06 -3.70 -5.21
C THR A 7 -27.63 -3.49 -4.72
N ILE A 8 -27.14 -4.34 -3.82
CA ILE A 8 -25.75 -4.31 -3.37
C ILE A 8 -24.81 -4.78 -4.49
N ALA A 9 -25.12 -5.92 -5.10
CA ALA A 9 -24.30 -6.50 -6.16
C ALA A 9 -24.24 -5.61 -7.43
N ASP A 10 -25.20 -4.73 -7.66
CA ASP A 10 -25.22 -3.81 -8.80
C ASP A 10 -24.37 -2.53 -8.54
N SER A 11 -23.92 -2.27 -7.30
CA SER A 11 -23.11 -1.11 -6.95
C SER A 11 -21.65 -1.47 -6.71
N PRO A 12 -20.71 -1.07 -7.58
CA PRO A 12 -19.29 -1.35 -7.38
C PRO A 12 -18.75 -0.86 -6.04
N VAL A 13 -19.20 0.33 -5.58
CA VAL A 13 -18.79 0.93 -4.30
C VAL A 13 -19.27 0.09 -3.12
N LYS A 14 -20.54 -0.31 -3.11
CA LYS A 14 -21.10 -1.10 -2.00
C LYS A 14 -20.49 -2.51 -1.96
N THR A 15 -20.36 -3.14 -3.13
CA THR A 15 -19.74 -4.46 -3.24
C THR A 15 -18.29 -4.42 -2.74
N PHE A 16 -17.51 -3.46 -3.20
CA PHE A 16 -16.13 -3.30 -2.73
C PHE A 16 -16.10 -3.12 -1.21
N ALA A 17 -16.87 -2.16 -0.67
CA ALA A 17 -16.86 -1.86 0.76
C ALA A 17 -17.22 -3.08 1.61
N ILE A 18 -18.26 -3.83 1.24
CA ILE A 18 -18.71 -5.01 1.99
C ILE A 18 -17.69 -6.14 1.90
N VAL A 19 -17.20 -6.46 0.70
CA VAL A 19 -16.24 -7.55 0.52
C VAL A 19 -14.91 -7.22 1.19
N ALA A 20 -14.41 -5.99 1.03
CA ALA A 20 -13.17 -5.54 1.66
C ALA A 20 -13.29 -5.50 3.18
N ALA A 21 -14.41 -5.03 3.73
CA ALA A 21 -14.65 -5.03 5.18
C ALA A 21 -14.71 -6.47 5.72
N PHE A 22 -15.46 -7.36 5.09
CA PHE A 22 -15.62 -8.74 5.54
C PHE A 22 -14.29 -9.50 5.51
N PHE A 23 -13.64 -9.57 4.35
CA PHE A 23 -12.38 -10.29 4.22
C PHE A 23 -11.22 -9.59 4.92
N GLY A 24 -11.22 -8.25 4.95
CA GLY A 24 -10.24 -7.47 5.69
C GLY A 24 -10.31 -7.73 7.20
N LEU A 25 -11.51 -7.72 7.78
CA LEU A 25 -11.71 -8.06 9.20
C LEU A 25 -11.30 -9.50 9.50
N LEU A 26 -11.69 -10.46 8.66
CA LEU A 26 -11.25 -11.86 8.85
C LEU A 26 -9.73 -11.96 8.77
N THR A 27 -9.10 -11.31 7.80
CA THR A 27 -7.63 -11.28 7.69
C THR A 27 -6.98 -10.68 8.93
N ILE A 28 -7.53 -9.57 9.47
CA ILE A 28 -7.05 -8.95 10.71
C ILE A 28 -7.13 -9.93 11.87
N LEU A 29 -8.26 -10.63 12.02
CA LEU A 29 -8.50 -11.54 13.15
C LEU A 29 -7.61 -12.78 13.10
N VAL A 30 -7.42 -13.36 11.90
CA VAL A 30 -6.62 -14.61 11.76
C VAL A 30 -5.11 -14.35 11.64
N THR A 31 -4.69 -13.12 11.40
CA THR A 31 -3.25 -12.79 11.32
C THR A 31 -2.76 -12.33 12.69
N PRO A 32 -1.83 -13.06 13.33
CA PRO A 32 -1.29 -12.64 14.63
C PRO A 32 -0.68 -11.24 14.54
N ILE A 33 -0.80 -10.44 15.61
CA ILE A 33 -0.21 -9.09 15.65
C ILE A 33 1.32 -9.17 15.60
N PHE A 34 1.96 -8.15 15.05
CA PHE A 34 3.41 -8.04 14.85
C PHE A 34 4.02 -9.15 13.98
N THR A 35 3.19 -9.80 13.12
CA THR A 35 3.70 -10.71 12.08
C THR A 35 3.81 -10.04 10.72
N GLY A 36 3.19 -8.88 10.53
CA GLY A 36 3.28 -8.06 9.33
C GLY A 36 4.73 -7.58 9.09
N ALA A 37 5.07 -7.29 7.82
CA ALA A 37 6.36 -6.67 7.52
C ALA A 37 6.42 -5.28 8.15
N ASP A 38 7.44 -5.01 8.96
CA ASP A 38 7.70 -3.71 9.61
C ASP A 38 6.57 -3.25 10.58
N GLU A 39 5.66 -4.14 10.97
CA GLU A 39 4.48 -3.80 11.78
C GLU A 39 4.87 -3.21 13.14
N GLU A 40 5.86 -3.81 13.80
CA GLU A 40 6.44 -3.29 15.05
C GLU A 40 6.97 -1.87 14.89
N ALA A 41 7.73 -1.65 13.82
CA ALA A 41 8.31 -0.34 13.52
C ALA A 41 7.25 0.73 13.30
N HIS A 42 6.17 0.38 12.60
CA HIS A 42 5.05 1.28 12.35
C HIS A 42 4.22 1.53 13.64
N PHE A 43 4.08 0.53 14.49
CA PHE A 43 3.44 0.71 15.80
C PHE A 43 4.23 1.69 16.67
N ILE A 44 5.55 1.49 16.80
CA ILE A 44 6.44 2.39 17.55
C ILE A 44 6.37 3.81 16.99
N ARG A 45 6.38 3.97 15.66
CA ARG A 45 6.28 5.29 15.03
C ARG A 45 4.97 6.00 15.34
N ALA A 46 3.83 5.31 15.23
CA ALA A 46 2.51 5.87 15.55
C ALA A 46 2.43 6.27 17.03
N TRP A 47 3.00 5.45 17.91
CA TRP A 47 3.07 5.77 19.33
C TRP A 47 3.90 7.02 19.61
N GLY A 48 5.10 7.13 19.02
CA GLY A 48 5.94 8.32 19.14
C GLY A 48 5.24 9.59 18.66
N ILE A 49 4.53 9.51 17.53
CA ILE A 49 3.73 10.64 17.04
C ILE A 49 2.65 11.03 18.07
N SER A 50 2.00 10.05 18.72
CA SER A 50 0.99 10.32 19.77
C SER A 50 1.57 10.98 21.02
N ASN A 51 2.89 10.86 21.24
CA ASN A 51 3.63 11.56 22.29
C ASN A 51 4.13 12.95 21.86
N GLY A 52 3.73 13.43 20.65
CA GLY A 52 4.25 14.68 20.09
C GLY A 52 5.63 14.56 19.42
N GLN A 53 6.23 13.36 19.36
CA GLN A 53 7.51 13.10 18.71
C GLN A 53 7.33 13.06 17.17
N LEU A 54 6.91 14.19 16.59
CA LEU A 54 6.63 14.31 15.15
C LEU A 54 7.89 14.12 14.30
N LEU A 55 9.02 14.64 14.80
CA LEU A 55 10.34 14.52 14.18
C LEU A 55 11.25 13.73 15.12
N LEU A 56 11.79 12.64 14.64
CA LEU A 56 12.82 11.88 15.35
C LEU A 56 14.17 12.33 14.81
N THR A 57 15.11 12.65 15.68
CA THR A 57 16.42 13.19 15.30
C THR A 57 17.52 12.16 15.55
N SER A 58 18.56 12.20 14.73
CA SER A 58 19.77 11.37 14.95
C SER A 58 20.48 11.68 16.27
N LYS A 59 20.26 12.87 16.84
CA LYS A 59 20.78 13.23 18.18
C LYS A 59 20.26 12.32 19.28
N ASN A 60 19.02 11.81 19.12
CA ASN A 60 18.38 10.92 20.09
C ASN A 60 18.30 9.47 19.56
N ASP A 61 19.18 9.06 18.63
CA ASP A 61 19.19 7.73 18.02
C ASP A 61 17.82 7.27 17.48
N ASN A 62 16.97 8.22 17.07
CA ASN A 62 15.58 7.96 16.65
C ASN A 62 14.76 7.21 17.72
N GLN A 63 15.01 7.49 18.99
CA GLN A 63 14.32 6.83 20.08
C GLN A 63 12.90 7.38 20.28
N VAL A 64 12.00 6.49 20.61
CA VAL A 64 10.61 6.76 20.93
C VAL A 64 10.34 6.29 22.35
N THR A 65 9.75 7.15 23.14
CA THR A 65 9.27 6.81 24.49
C THR A 65 8.06 5.90 24.37
N MET A 66 8.24 4.63 24.73
CA MET A 66 7.23 3.57 24.67
C MET A 66 6.87 3.07 26.07
N PRO A 67 5.62 2.63 26.34
CA PRO A 67 5.31 1.94 27.56
C PRO A 67 6.01 0.58 27.61
N LYS A 68 6.58 0.18 28.74
CA LYS A 68 7.18 -1.15 28.91
C LYS A 68 6.20 -2.30 28.66
N ALA A 69 4.91 -2.03 28.75
CA ALA A 69 3.83 -2.92 28.34
C ALA A 69 4.02 -3.42 26.89
N PHE A 70 4.60 -2.60 26.00
CA PHE A 70 4.88 -3.00 24.62
C PHE A 70 5.83 -4.19 24.55
N ARG A 71 6.99 -4.09 25.19
CA ARG A 71 7.98 -5.17 25.18
C ARG A 71 7.51 -6.42 25.92
N LYS A 72 6.76 -6.23 27.03
CA LYS A 72 6.11 -7.33 27.75
C LYS A 72 5.11 -8.07 26.84
N THR A 73 4.27 -7.33 26.10
CA THR A 73 3.31 -7.92 25.14
C THR A 73 4.02 -8.71 24.04
N ILE A 74 5.08 -8.16 23.45
CA ILE A 74 5.89 -8.89 22.48
C ILE A 74 6.45 -10.19 23.08
N GLY A 75 6.91 -10.16 24.33
CA GLY A 75 7.35 -11.35 25.05
C GLY A 75 6.28 -12.44 25.16
N CYS A 76 5.01 -12.08 25.37
CA CYS A 76 3.89 -13.04 25.36
C CYS A 76 3.66 -13.69 23.99
N LEU A 77 3.82 -12.89 22.91
CA LEU A 77 3.46 -13.30 21.56
C LEU A 77 4.51 -14.16 20.87
N GLN A 78 5.78 -13.99 21.25
CA GLN A 78 6.92 -14.51 20.48
C GLN A 78 7.73 -15.53 21.28
N ASN A 79 7.97 -16.71 20.70
CA ASN A 79 9.09 -17.55 21.13
C ASN A 79 10.36 -16.97 20.53
N LYS A 80 11.21 -16.39 21.37
CA LYS A 80 12.57 -15.99 20.98
C LYS A 80 13.39 -17.24 20.70
N ILE A 81 13.71 -17.51 19.44
CA ILE A 81 14.75 -18.44 19.09
C ILE A 81 15.99 -17.59 18.85
N ALA A 82 16.99 -17.72 19.72
CA ALA A 82 18.29 -17.12 19.52
C ALA A 82 18.96 -17.78 18.31
N THR A 83 19.05 -17.08 17.19
CA THR A 83 19.87 -17.48 16.06
C THR A 83 21.27 -16.87 16.21
N ARG A 84 22.28 -17.59 15.75
CA ARG A 84 23.69 -17.12 15.77
C ARG A 84 23.78 -15.74 15.12
N GLY A 85 24.17 -14.75 15.92
CA GLY A 85 24.44 -13.38 15.48
C GLY A 85 23.25 -12.44 15.62
N ASN A 86 22.96 -11.93 16.80
CA ASN A 86 22.12 -10.75 17.14
C ASN A 86 20.84 -10.46 16.33
N VAL A 87 20.39 -11.36 15.48
CA VAL A 87 19.13 -11.28 14.73
C VAL A 87 18.16 -12.27 15.34
N TYR A 88 17.17 -11.74 16.06
CA TYR A 88 16.06 -12.55 16.57
C TYR A 88 15.12 -12.88 15.44
N GLU A 89 15.10 -14.14 15.00
CA GLU A 89 14.09 -14.66 14.10
C GLU A 89 12.88 -15.08 14.95
N TYR A 90 11.83 -14.27 14.89
CA TYR A 90 10.59 -14.56 15.60
C TYR A 90 9.82 -15.65 14.86
N LYS A 91 9.79 -16.85 15.39
CA LYS A 91 8.98 -17.97 14.86
C LYS A 91 7.67 -18.06 15.65
N TYR A 92 6.58 -17.80 14.97
CA TYR A 92 5.23 -18.10 15.46
C TYR A 92 4.94 -19.59 15.29
N VAL A 93 5.79 -20.45 15.87
CA VAL A 93 5.63 -21.89 15.80
C VAL A 93 4.46 -22.28 16.71
N ASN A 94 3.50 -23.00 16.13
CA ASN A 94 2.31 -23.49 16.85
C ASN A 94 1.47 -22.37 17.52
N TYR A 95 1.32 -21.21 16.86
CA TYR A 95 0.56 -20.08 17.40
C TYR A 95 -0.86 -20.46 17.79
N GLY A 96 -1.56 -21.27 16.97
CA GLY A 96 -2.92 -21.71 17.24
C GLY A 96 -3.06 -22.50 18.56
N LYS A 97 -2.12 -23.42 18.84
CA LYS A 97 -2.08 -24.19 20.10
C LYS A 97 -1.79 -23.30 21.31
N ARG A 98 -1.05 -22.23 21.12
CA ARG A 98 -0.64 -21.28 22.18
C ARG A 98 -1.55 -20.07 22.31
N LEU A 99 -2.51 -19.90 21.38
CA LEU A 99 -3.38 -18.73 21.34
C LEU A 99 -4.07 -18.41 22.67
N PRO A 100 -4.66 -19.39 23.40
CA PRO A 100 -5.30 -19.08 24.68
C PRO A 100 -4.33 -18.49 25.71
N THR A 101 -3.14 -19.06 25.86
CA THR A 101 -2.11 -18.59 26.80
C THR A 101 -1.53 -17.25 26.36
N THR A 102 -1.27 -17.10 25.06
CA THR A 102 -0.73 -15.87 24.48
C THR A 102 -1.72 -14.72 24.58
N ALA A 103 -2.99 -14.96 24.30
CA ALA A 103 -4.05 -13.97 24.43
C ALA A 103 -4.26 -13.56 25.88
N SER A 104 -4.35 -14.52 26.82
CA SER A 104 -4.48 -14.27 28.24
C SER A 104 -3.31 -13.42 28.76
N CYS A 105 -2.07 -13.81 28.47
CA CYS A 105 -0.89 -13.02 28.82
C CYS A 105 -0.93 -11.60 28.23
N SER A 106 -1.23 -11.46 26.94
CA SER A 106 -1.21 -10.16 26.28
C SER A 106 -2.33 -9.24 26.73
N LEU A 107 -3.51 -9.78 27.06
CA LEU A 107 -4.67 -9.02 27.53
C LEU A 107 -4.52 -8.56 28.99
N SER A 108 -3.73 -9.27 29.82
CA SER A 108 -3.45 -8.88 31.20
C SER A 108 -2.50 -7.69 31.30
N ILE A 109 -1.72 -7.40 30.25
CA ILE A 109 -0.71 -6.33 30.24
C ILE A 109 -1.37 -5.03 29.76
N LYS A 110 -1.84 -4.22 30.68
CA LYS A 110 -2.39 -2.88 30.40
C LYS A 110 -1.29 -1.86 30.17
N VAL A 111 -1.60 -0.83 29.41
CA VAL A 111 -0.71 0.32 29.21
C VAL A 111 -0.63 1.10 30.52
N ASP A 112 0.60 1.37 30.96
CA ASP A 112 0.91 2.39 31.95
C ASP A 112 1.76 3.47 31.25
N ASN A 113 1.23 4.67 31.17
CA ASN A 113 1.90 5.79 30.52
C ASN A 113 3.10 6.32 31.32
N ASN A 114 3.25 5.96 32.59
CA ASN A 114 4.33 6.37 33.48
C ASN A 114 5.49 5.35 33.47
N ASP A 115 5.22 4.06 33.21
CA ASP A 115 6.24 2.99 33.13
C ASP A 115 6.72 2.87 31.68
N THR A 116 7.70 3.70 31.32
CA THR A 116 8.20 3.85 29.94
C THR A 116 9.64 3.38 29.77
N GLU A 117 10.00 3.14 28.51
CA GLU A 117 11.35 2.87 28.03
C GLU A 117 11.58 3.51 26.66
N GLU A 118 12.85 3.74 26.30
CA GLU A 118 13.21 4.26 24.99
C GLU A 118 13.45 3.12 24.00
N ILE A 119 12.77 3.17 22.84
CA ILE A 119 12.90 2.17 21.77
C ILE A 119 13.23 2.86 20.46
N ARG A 120 14.20 2.33 19.73
CA ARG A 120 14.60 2.87 18.42
C ARG A 120 13.51 2.62 17.37
N ALA A 121 13.07 3.68 16.66
CA ALA A 121 12.11 3.60 15.57
C ALA A 121 12.82 3.49 14.21
N SER A 122 12.79 2.32 13.58
CA SER A 122 13.32 2.13 12.22
C SER A 122 12.51 2.83 11.13
N SER A 123 11.24 3.20 11.40
CA SER A 123 10.36 3.96 10.52
C SER A 123 10.33 5.47 10.80
N ALA A 124 11.40 6.00 11.41
CA ALA A 124 11.52 7.41 11.80
C ALA A 124 11.28 8.41 10.67
N SER A 125 11.68 8.08 9.44
CA SER A 125 11.57 8.93 8.26
C SER A 125 10.14 9.07 7.71
N TYR A 126 9.20 8.22 8.11
CA TYR A 126 7.83 8.32 7.64
C TYR A 126 7.10 9.52 8.22
N SER A 127 6.38 10.25 7.36
CA SER A 127 5.61 11.42 7.76
C SER A 127 4.46 11.07 8.71
N PRO A 128 4.18 11.91 9.74
CA PRO A 128 3.02 11.76 10.61
C PRO A 128 1.68 11.66 9.86
N VAL A 129 1.55 12.29 8.69
CA VAL A 129 0.35 12.23 7.86
C VAL A 129 -0.04 10.80 7.49
N ALA A 130 0.96 9.91 7.36
CA ALA A 130 0.73 8.49 7.08
C ALA A 130 0.11 7.71 8.25
N TYR A 131 0.06 8.28 9.44
CA TYR A 131 -0.39 7.60 10.65
C TYR A 131 -1.70 8.16 11.22
N VAL A 132 -2.37 9.08 10.54
CA VAL A 132 -3.61 9.72 11.03
C VAL A 132 -4.67 8.70 11.48
N PRO A 133 -4.99 7.63 10.73
CA PRO A 133 -5.95 6.62 11.20
C PRO A 133 -5.46 5.87 12.44
N GLN A 134 -4.18 5.53 12.49
CA GLN A 134 -3.58 4.79 13.58
C GLN A 134 -3.57 5.60 14.89
N LEU A 135 -3.38 6.92 14.78
CA LEU A 135 -3.38 7.81 15.95
C LEU A 135 -4.70 7.77 16.70
N ALA A 136 -5.84 7.68 16.01
CA ALA A 136 -7.14 7.54 16.65
C ALA A 136 -7.17 6.30 17.56
N ALA A 137 -6.68 5.16 17.07
CA ALA A 137 -6.60 3.93 17.85
C ALA A 137 -5.66 4.04 19.06
N VAL A 138 -4.49 4.67 18.87
CA VAL A 138 -3.51 4.88 19.95
C VAL A 138 -4.07 5.80 21.03
N TYR A 139 -4.67 6.94 20.67
CA TYR A 139 -5.25 7.88 21.64
C TYR A 139 -6.38 7.23 22.44
N ILE A 140 -7.32 6.54 21.77
CA ILE A 140 -8.40 5.82 22.45
C ILE A 140 -7.82 4.79 23.42
N GLY A 141 -6.87 3.97 22.97
CA GLY A 141 -6.25 2.94 23.79
C GLY A 141 -5.51 3.50 25.01
N ARG A 142 -4.87 4.67 24.88
CA ARG A 142 -4.18 5.37 25.99
C ARG A 142 -5.16 5.95 27.01
N ILE A 143 -6.24 6.56 26.56
CA ILE A 143 -7.26 7.14 27.46
C ILE A 143 -7.87 6.06 28.35
N PHE A 144 -8.12 4.87 27.80
CA PHE A 144 -8.74 3.77 28.53
C PHE A 144 -7.73 2.75 29.10
N ASN A 145 -6.43 3.02 29.04
CA ASN A 145 -5.36 2.11 29.45
C ASN A 145 -5.52 0.69 28.90
N TRP A 146 -5.87 0.59 27.62
CA TRP A 146 -6.09 -0.70 26.98
C TRP A 146 -4.75 -1.45 26.74
N PRO A 147 -4.79 -2.79 26.74
CA PRO A 147 -3.62 -3.58 26.36
C PRO A 147 -3.07 -3.21 24.98
N ILE A 148 -1.74 -3.23 24.83
CA ILE A 148 -1.06 -3.04 23.52
C ILE A 148 -1.63 -3.97 22.45
N PHE A 149 -1.98 -5.20 22.84
CA PHE A 149 -2.64 -6.19 21.97
C PHE A 149 -3.92 -5.62 21.33
N VAL A 150 -4.79 -5.01 22.11
CA VAL A 150 -6.06 -4.42 21.63
C VAL A 150 -5.78 -3.21 20.76
N ILE A 151 -4.85 -2.35 21.17
CA ILE A 151 -4.48 -1.14 20.41
C ILE A 151 -3.95 -1.52 19.02
N ALA A 152 -3.14 -2.58 18.91
CA ALA A 152 -2.61 -3.05 17.63
C ALA A 152 -3.73 -3.52 16.68
N TYR A 153 -4.74 -4.25 17.17
CA TYR A 153 -5.91 -4.61 16.37
C TYR A 153 -6.72 -3.40 15.94
N LEU A 154 -6.93 -2.43 16.83
CA LEU A 154 -7.64 -1.20 16.49
C LEU A 154 -6.90 -0.38 15.44
N MET A 155 -5.58 -0.33 15.48
CA MET A 155 -4.78 0.33 14.44
C MET A 155 -4.98 -0.32 13.08
N ARG A 156 -5.00 -1.66 13.02
CA ARG A 156 -5.28 -2.40 11.78
C ARG A 156 -6.69 -2.10 11.25
N ILE A 157 -7.69 -2.07 12.12
CA ILE A 157 -9.08 -1.74 11.75
C ILE A 157 -9.17 -0.30 11.24
N ALA A 158 -8.52 0.65 11.90
CA ALA A 158 -8.50 2.04 11.45
C ALA A 158 -7.89 2.21 10.06
N VAL A 159 -6.79 1.50 9.77
CA VAL A 159 -6.15 1.47 8.45
C VAL A 159 -7.06 0.82 7.41
N LEU A 160 -7.75 -0.29 7.74
CA LEU A 160 -8.72 -0.92 6.85
C LEU A 160 -9.86 0.03 6.48
N ILE A 161 -10.42 0.75 7.45
CA ILE A 161 -11.48 1.75 7.21
C ILE A 161 -10.97 2.86 6.29
N ALA A 162 -9.77 3.38 6.55
CA ALA A 162 -9.16 4.41 5.72
C ALA A 162 -8.96 3.94 4.28
N TYR A 163 -8.44 2.73 4.07
CA TYR A 163 -8.29 2.15 2.74
C TYR A 163 -9.62 2.00 2.01
N ILE A 164 -10.62 1.40 2.65
CA ILE A 164 -11.95 1.23 2.08
C ILE A 164 -12.50 2.59 1.65
N THR A 165 -12.37 3.61 2.49
CA THR A 165 -12.83 4.97 2.18
C THR A 165 -12.14 5.54 0.96
N LEU A 166 -10.80 5.47 0.89
CA LEU A 166 -10.03 6.00 -0.23
C LEU A 166 -10.38 5.31 -1.56
N VAL A 167 -10.47 3.98 -1.55
CA VAL A 167 -10.84 3.23 -2.77
C VAL A 167 -12.30 3.47 -3.17
N CYS A 168 -13.22 3.58 -2.23
CA CYS A 168 -14.60 3.97 -2.51
C CYS A 168 -14.67 5.33 -3.20
N VAL A 169 -13.87 6.31 -2.77
CA VAL A 169 -13.76 7.62 -3.44
C VAL A 169 -13.23 7.44 -4.86
N ALA A 170 -12.20 6.64 -5.07
CA ALA A 170 -11.66 6.38 -6.40
C ALA A 170 -12.71 5.72 -7.33
N ILE A 171 -13.46 4.71 -6.84
CA ILE A 171 -14.53 4.06 -7.61
C ILE A 171 -15.65 5.06 -7.97
N LYS A 172 -16.01 5.98 -7.06
CA LYS A 172 -17.01 7.02 -7.32
C LYS A 172 -16.56 8.01 -8.40
N LEU A 173 -15.28 8.37 -8.41
CA LEU A 173 -14.71 9.29 -9.41
C LEU A 173 -14.71 8.70 -10.81
N LEU A 174 -14.50 7.39 -10.96
CA LEU A 174 -14.53 6.72 -12.25
C LEU A 174 -15.94 6.71 -12.84
N ILE A 175 -16.05 6.91 -14.16
CA ILE A 175 -17.29 6.66 -14.94
C ILE A 175 -17.30 5.20 -15.39
N ASN A 176 -16.21 4.77 -16.02
CA ASN A 176 -16.02 3.44 -16.59
C ASN A 176 -14.97 2.64 -15.80
N ARG A 177 -14.86 1.35 -16.05
CA ARG A 177 -13.84 0.45 -15.46
C ARG A 177 -13.92 0.31 -13.92
N LYS A 178 -15.05 0.65 -13.31
CA LYS A 178 -15.26 0.55 -11.86
C LYS A 178 -15.02 -0.86 -11.34
N TRP A 179 -15.53 -1.87 -12.04
CA TRP A 179 -15.36 -3.27 -11.65
C TRP A 179 -13.92 -3.77 -11.81
N ALA A 180 -13.17 -3.25 -12.78
CA ALA A 180 -11.75 -3.55 -12.90
C ALA A 180 -10.96 -3.03 -11.68
N LEU A 181 -11.25 -1.78 -11.25
CA LEU A 181 -10.67 -1.23 -10.03
C LEU A 181 -11.04 -2.06 -8.80
N VAL A 182 -12.31 -2.48 -8.67
CA VAL A 182 -12.77 -3.37 -7.58
C VAL A 182 -11.95 -4.66 -7.55
N GLY A 183 -11.75 -5.32 -8.70
CA GLY A 183 -10.98 -6.57 -8.77
C GLY A 183 -9.53 -6.41 -8.31
N ILE A 184 -8.85 -5.35 -8.75
CA ILE A 184 -7.46 -5.08 -8.34
C ILE A 184 -7.38 -4.67 -6.86
N ALA A 185 -8.32 -3.84 -6.38
CA ALA A 185 -8.31 -3.39 -4.99
C ALA A 185 -8.68 -4.51 -3.98
N LEU A 186 -9.37 -5.56 -4.42
CA LEU A 186 -9.70 -6.74 -3.62
C LEU A 186 -8.63 -7.85 -3.70
N LEU A 187 -7.50 -7.63 -4.35
CA LEU A 187 -6.45 -8.65 -4.35
C LEU A 187 -5.97 -8.96 -2.93
N PRO A 188 -5.71 -10.23 -2.61
CA PRO A 188 -5.29 -10.66 -1.27
C PRO A 188 -4.14 -9.85 -0.70
N HIS A 189 -3.17 -9.53 -1.56
CA HIS A 189 -2.01 -8.76 -1.14
C HIS A 189 -2.38 -7.34 -0.69
N SER A 190 -3.35 -6.67 -1.36
CA SER A 190 -3.84 -5.36 -0.91
C SER A 190 -4.41 -5.46 0.50
N LEU A 191 -5.31 -6.42 0.75
CA LEU A 191 -5.93 -6.60 2.07
C LEU A 191 -4.90 -7.01 3.13
N MET A 192 -3.93 -7.86 2.79
CA MET A 192 -2.89 -8.27 3.73
C MET A 192 -1.95 -7.12 4.12
N GLN A 193 -1.62 -6.22 3.19
CA GLN A 193 -0.80 -5.04 3.51
C GLN A 193 -1.52 -4.06 4.42
N ILE A 194 -2.86 -4.02 4.36
CA ILE A 194 -3.67 -3.16 5.20
C ILE A 194 -3.79 -3.71 6.62
N THR A 195 -3.61 -5.02 6.83
CA THR A 195 -3.50 -5.57 8.19
C THR A 195 -2.22 -5.13 8.90
N ASN A 196 -1.30 -4.51 8.17
CA ASN A 196 -0.12 -3.86 8.73
C ASN A 196 -0.43 -2.36 8.93
N PRO A 197 -0.24 -1.79 10.12
CA PRO A 197 -0.49 -0.37 10.40
C PRO A 197 0.55 0.57 9.74
N GLY A 198 1.09 0.20 8.59
CA GLY A 198 2.03 0.99 7.79
C GLY A 198 1.37 2.06 6.92
N ALA A 199 2.19 2.73 6.10
CA ALA A 199 1.76 3.80 5.21
C ALA A 199 1.26 3.30 3.83
N ASP A 200 1.17 1.99 3.59
CA ASP A 200 0.86 1.46 2.26
C ASP A 200 -0.59 1.72 1.83
N TYR A 201 -1.52 1.80 2.78
CA TYR A 201 -2.92 2.12 2.51
C TYR A 201 -3.09 3.49 1.82
N ILE A 202 -2.28 4.48 2.21
CA ILE A 202 -2.26 5.81 1.56
C ILE A 202 -1.75 5.68 0.13
N LEU A 203 -0.63 5.00 -0.09
CA LEU A 203 -0.07 4.85 -1.43
C LEU A 203 -1.06 4.16 -2.37
N PHE A 204 -1.73 3.09 -1.93
CA PHE A 204 -2.70 2.38 -2.75
C PHE A 204 -3.96 3.20 -3.00
N GLY A 205 -4.58 3.69 -1.93
CA GLY A 205 -5.84 4.43 -2.02
C GLY A 205 -5.69 5.76 -2.77
N VAL A 206 -4.63 6.50 -2.47
CA VAL A 206 -4.37 7.81 -3.09
C VAL A 206 -3.93 7.67 -4.54
N ALA A 207 -3.11 6.66 -4.89
CA ALA A 207 -2.79 6.38 -6.28
C ALA A 207 -4.05 6.06 -7.10
N ALA A 208 -4.97 5.26 -6.54
CA ALA A 208 -6.25 4.97 -7.18
C ALA A 208 -7.09 6.25 -7.38
N ILE A 209 -7.15 7.15 -6.37
CA ILE A 209 -7.85 8.44 -6.47
C ILE A 209 -7.21 9.32 -7.55
N LEU A 210 -5.89 9.43 -7.56
CA LEU A 210 -5.17 10.26 -8.53
C LEU A 210 -5.45 9.80 -9.97
N VAL A 211 -5.32 8.49 -10.23
CA VAL A 211 -5.60 7.92 -11.55
C VAL A 211 -7.07 8.14 -11.94
N ALA A 212 -8.01 7.91 -11.00
CA ALA A 212 -9.42 8.15 -11.24
C ALA A 212 -9.73 9.62 -11.54
N ALA A 213 -9.11 10.57 -10.82
CA ALA A 213 -9.28 12.01 -11.05
C ALA A 213 -8.78 12.42 -12.44
N ILE A 214 -7.63 11.93 -12.87
CA ILE A 214 -7.08 12.20 -14.21
C ILE A 214 -8.01 11.65 -15.29
N ILE A 215 -8.52 10.43 -15.14
CA ILE A 215 -9.47 9.83 -16.09
C ILE A 215 -10.78 10.64 -16.08
N ARG A 216 -11.31 10.98 -14.91
CA ARG A 216 -12.54 11.77 -14.78
C ARG A 216 -12.42 13.11 -15.49
N SER A 217 -11.30 13.80 -15.35
CA SER A 217 -11.06 15.08 -16.03
C SER A 217 -11.15 15.00 -17.56
N ARG A 218 -10.85 13.84 -18.13
CA ARG A 218 -10.90 13.59 -19.58
C ARG A 218 -12.26 13.12 -20.09
N GLN A 219 -13.14 12.72 -19.19
CA GLN A 219 -14.46 12.18 -19.50
C GLN A 219 -15.58 13.24 -19.39
N LEU A 220 -15.28 14.38 -18.75
CA LEU A 220 -16.22 15.48 -18.62
C LEU A 220 -16.37 16.22 -19.94
N ALA A 221 -17.60 16.57 -20.28
CA ALA A 221 -17.88 17.52 -21.36
C ALA A 221 -17.33 18.91 -21.01
N GLU A 222 -17.07 19.77 -22.01
CA GLU A 222 -16.49 21.10 -21.77
C GLU A 222 -17.35 21.94 -20.82
N ASP A 223 -18.68 21.86 -20.94
CA ASP A 223 -19.62 22.63 -20.10
C ASP A 223 -19.67 22.13 -18.66
N ASP A 224 -19.67 20.83 -18.44
CA ASP A 224 -19.62 20.22 -17.10
C ASP A 224 -18.28 20.40 -16.43
N TYR A 225 -17.22 20.55 -17.24
CA TYR A 225 -15.85 20.63 -16.78
C TYR A 225 -15.57 21.87 -15.93
N LEU A 226 -16.18 23.02 -16.27
CA LEU A 226 -15.97 24.26 -15.54
C LEU A 226 -16.39 24.17 -14.06
N VAL A 227 -17.47 23.46 -13.77
CA VAL A 227 -18.00 23.30 -12.39
C VAL A 227 -17.14 22.32 -11.57
N GLU A 228 -16.80 21.16 -12.13
CA GLU A 228 -16.03 20.14 -11.41
C GLU A 228 -14.51 20.38 -11.45
N ARG A 229 -14.03 21.25 -12.31
CA ARG A 229 -12.61 21.49 -12.56
C ARG A 229 -11.81 21.81 -11.30
N LYS A 230 -12.24 22.79 -10.52
CA LYS A 230 -11.54 23.20 -9.29
C LYS A 230 -11.44 22.04 -8.30
N LYS A 231 -12.50 21.26 -8.20
CA LYS A 231 -12.55 20.08 -7.35
C LYS A 231 -11.56 19.00 -7.79
N ILE A 232 -11.51 18.69 -9.08
CA ILE A 232 -10.57 17.71 -9.64
C ILE A 232 -9.12 18.18 -9.46
N MET A 233 -8.84 19.45 -9.68
CA MET A 233 -7.50 20.01 -9.46
C MET A 233 -7.08 19.93 -7.99
N LEU A 234 -7.98 20.25 -7.06
CA LEU A 234 -7.71 20.11 -5.63
C LEU A 234 -7.46 18.64 -5.25
N ILE A 235 -8.29 17.72 -5.74
CA ILE A 235 -8.09 16.28 -5.53
C ILE A 235 -6.73 15.83 -6.06
N THR A 236 -6.34 16.32 -7.24
CA THR A 236 -5.04 16.00 -7.86
C THR A 236 -3.88 16.54 -7.03
N LEU A 237 -3.95 17.80 -6.58
CA LEU A 237 -2.93 18.41 -5.72
C LEU A 237 -2.76 17.63 -4.41
N VAL A 238 -3.88 17.39 -3.71
CA VAL A 238 -3.87 16.64 -2.44
C VAL A 238 -3.32 15.23 -2.65
N SER A 239 -3.76 14.54 -3.70
CA SER A 239 -3.28 13.19 -4.01
C SER A 239 -1.78 13.17 -4.33
N MET A 240 -1.28 14.10 -5.14
CA MET A 240 0.16 14.20 -5.44
C MET A 240 0.98 14.48 -4.17
N SER A 241 0.52 15.40 -3.33
CA SER A 241 1.19 15.71 -2.06
C SER A 241 1.21 14.50 -1.13
N LEU A 242 0.09 13.78 -1.02
CA LEU A 242 -0.02 12.55 -0.23
C LEU A 242 0.78 11.37 -0.80
N LEU A 243 1.16 11.38 -2.08
CA LEU A 243 2.09 10.41 -2.65
C LEU A 243 3.56 10.77 -2.39
N MET A 244 3.87 12.06 -2.27
CA MET A 244 5.25 12.54 -2.13
C MET A 244 5.70 12.69 -0.67
N VAL A 245 4.79 13.01 0.24
CA VAL A 245 5.15 13.31 1.64
C VAL A 245 5.36 12.05 2.50
N PRO A 246 4.51 11.00 2.49
CA PRO A 246 4.63 9.88 3.43
C PRO A 246 5.90 9.06 3.33
N LYS A 247 6.37 8.79 2.11
CA LYS A 247 7.54 7.93 1.80
C LYS A 247 8.61 8.63 0.95
N GLY A 248 8.60 9.96 0.92
CA GLY A 248 9.47 10.78 0.08
C GLY A 248 8.89 11.03 -1.30
N VAL A 249 9.57 11.87 -2.08
CA VAL A 249 9.06 12.40 -3.37
C VAL A 249 8.90 11.37 -4.48
N PHE A 250 9.62 10.26 -4.39
CA PHE A 250 9.73 9.29 -5.48
C PHE A 250 8.39 8.68 -5.95
N PRO A 251 7.49 8.21 -5.06
CA PRO A 251 6.21 7.65 -5.51
C PRO A 251 5.39 8.64 -6.34
N GLY A 252 5.39 9.91 -5.97
CA GLY A 252 4.65 10.94 -6.71
C GLY A 252 5.31 11.32 -8.04
N ILE A 253 6.65 11.37 -8.10
CA ILE A 253 7.39 11.68 -9.35
C ILE A 253 7.03 10.69 -10.45
N CYS A 254 6.83 9.42 -10.13
CA CYS A 254 6.44 8.41 -11.11
C CYS A 254 5.12 8.74 -11.83
N PHE A 255 4.24 9.56 -11.23
CA PHE A 255 2.96 9.95 -11.82
C PHE A 255 3.02 11.20 -12.69
N LEU A 256 4.15 11.90 -12.76
CA LEU A 256 4.28 13.14 -13.56
C LEU A 256 3.86 12.97 -15.03
N PRO A 257 4.19 11.87 -15.74
CA PRO A 257 3.74 11.67 -17.12
C PRO A 257 2.22 11.71 -17.24
N LEU A 258 1.48 11.16 -16.27
CA LEU A 258 0.01 11.18 -16.28
C LEU A 258 -0.55 12.56 -15.94
N ILE A 259 0.08 13.33 -15.05
CA ILE A 259 -0.38 14.68 -14.68
C ILE A 259 -0.38 15.64 -15.87
N VAL A 260 0.56 15.49 -16.80
CA VAL A 260 0.59 16.29 -18.04
C VAL A 260 -0.71 16.16 -18.82
N PHE A 261 -1.37 14.99 -18.72
CA PHE A 261 -2.62 14.68 -19.42
C PHE A 261 -3.90 15.01 -18.61
N LEU A 262 -3.78 15.61 -17.44
CA LEU A 262 -4.94 16.22 -16.79
C LEU A 262 -5.61 17.18 -17.78
N ALA A 263 -6.88 16.96 -18.11
CA ALA A 263 -7.55 17.69 -19.17
C ALA A 263 -7.71 19.19 -18.87
N GLY A 264 -7.64 20.02 -19.89
CA GLY A 264 -7.92 21.44 -19.82
C GLY A 264 -7.20 22.31 -20.86
N VAL A 265 -7.65 23.55 -21.00
CA VAL A 265 -7.21 24.56 -21.96
C VAL A 265 -5.85 25.17 -21.57
N ARG A 266 -5.21 25.96 -22.43
CA ARG A 266 -3.88 26.60 -22.22
C ARG A 266 -3.68 27.25 -20.84
N ARG A 267 -4.72 27.86 -20.27
CA ARG A 267 -4.69 28.48 -18.92
C ARG A 267 -4.41 27.46 -17.80
N GLU A 268 -4.58 26.18 -18.08
CA GLU A 268 -4.40 25.09 -17.11
C GLU A 268 -2.98 24.54 -17.05
N ILE A 269 -2.13 24.86 -18.01
CA ILE A 269 -0.71 24.50 -17.94
C ILE A 269 -0.10 25.10 -16.68
N PHE A 270 -0.42 26.36 -16.39
CA PHE A 270 0.03 27.02 -15.17
C PHE A 270 -0.44 26.27 -13.90
N MET A 271 -1.71 25.88 -13.86
CA MET A 271 -2.25 25.13 -12.71
C MET A 271 -1.62 23.74 -12.57
N LYS A 272 -1.33 23.05 -13.68
CA LYS A 272 -0.60 21.76 -13.65
C LYS A 272 0.82 21.94 -13.10
N ILE A 273 1.54 22.95 -13.57
CA ILE A 273 2.87 23.29 -13.08
C ILE A 273 2.80 23.63 -11.59
N LEU A 274 1.84 24.45 -11.18
CA LEU A 274 1.64 24.81 -9.77
C LEU A 274 1.38 23.59 -8.90
N ILE A 275 0.50 22.67 -9.33
CA ILE A 275 0.24 21.40 -8.61
C ILE A 275 1.52 20.60 -8.44
N ILE A 276 2.30 20.45 -9.51
CA ILE A 276 3.55 19.70 -9.49
C ILE A 276 4.55 20.38 -8.54
N LEU A 277 4.73 21.69 -8.66
CA LEU A 277 5.67 22.44 -7.83
C LEU A 277 5.29 22.38 -6.35
N LEU A 278 4.02 22.58 -5.99
CA LEU A 278 3.56 22.54 -4.60
C LEU A 278 3.74 21.14 -4.01
N ALA A 279 3.39 20.08 -4.75
CA ALA A 279 3.55 18.72 -4.28
C ALA A 279 5.03 18.33 -4.13
N LEU A 280 5.90 18.70 -5.09
CA LEU A 280 7.34 18.49 -5.01
C LEU A 280 7.95 19.25 -3.82
N THR A 281 7.58 20.53 -3.65
CA THR A 281 8.07 21.34 -2.54
C THR A 281 7.71 20.71 -1.20
N ALA A 282 6.46 20.29 -1.02
CA ALA A 282 6.02 19.61 0.20
C ALA A 282 6.83 18.32 0.45
N GLY A 283 7.04 17.50 -0.58
CA GLY A 283 7.81 16.27 -0.48
C GLY A 283 9.30 16.51 -0.20
N ILE A 284 9.93 17.50 -0.87
CA ILE A 284 11.33 17.86 -0.66
C ILE A 284 11.55 18.43 0.75
N ILE A 285 10.65 19.31 1.21
CA ILE A 285 10.70 19.84 2.59
C ILE A 285 10.64 18.67 3.57
N TRP A 286 9.67 17.78 3.42
CA TRP A 286 9.58 16.61 4.30
C TRP A 286 10.84 15.76 4.24
N GLN A 287 11.35 15.46 3.06
CA GLN A 287 12.56 14.65 2.88
C GLN A 287 13.78 15.30 3.53
N LYS A 288 13.96 16.61 3.41
CA LYS A 288 15.04 17.34 4.10
C LYS A 288 14.87 17.29 5.61
N VAL A 289 13.67 17.52 6.11
CA VAL A 289 13.37 17.48 7.54
C VAL A 289 13.59 16.07 8.10
N SER A 290 13.13 15.03 7.40
CA SER A 290 13.28 13.63 7.83
C SER A 290 14.70 13.08 7.61
N SER A 291 15.49 13.60 6.67
CA SER A 291 16.87 13.15 6.43
C SER A 291 17.83 13.53 7.56
N VAL A 292 17.48 14.53 8.36
CA VAL A 292 18.22 14.87 9.59
C VAL A 292 18.13 13.74 10.63
N THR A 293 17.16 12.84 10.47
CA THR A 293 16.87 11.74 11.41
C THR A 293 17.55 10.42 11.04
N LEU A 294 18.05 10.28 9.81
CA LEU A 294 18.79 9.10 9.38
C LEU A 294 20.29 9.31 9.58
N PRO A 295 21.04 8.28 10.00
CA PRO A 295 22.50 8.36 9.97
C PRO A 295 22.90 8.80 8.56
N ARG A 296 23.71 9.84 8.44
CA ARG A 296 24.27 10.25 7.15
C ARG A 296 25.07 9.08 6.62
N THR A 297 24.51 8.35 5.68
CA THR A 297 25.28 7.40 4.90
C THR A 297 26.20 8.25 4.03
N THR A 298 27.50 8.14 4.26
CA THR A 298 28.55 8.81 3.47
C THR A 298 28.67 8.23 2.06
N GLY A 299 27.68 7.45 1.62
CA GLY A 299 27.63 6.84 0.32
C GLY A 299 27.27 7.81 -0.81
N PRO A 300 27.63 7.47 -2.04
CA PRO A 300 27.29 8.26 -3.23
C PRO A 300 25.75 8.38 -3.38
N GLY A 301 25.28 9.53 -3.85
CA GLY A 301 23.85 9.75 -4.09
C GLY A 301 23.28 8.78 -5.13
N LEU A 302 21.94 8.60 -5.15
CA LEU A 302 21.22 7.70 -6.07
C LEU A 302 21.67 7.82 -7.53
N ILE A 303 21.73 9.04 -8.02
CA ILE A 303 22.08 9.30 -9.43
C ILE A 303 23.53 8.88 -9.70
N SER A 304 24.47 9.23 -8.79
CA SER A 304 25.86 8.84 -8.97
C SER A 304 26.07 7.33 -8.87
N LEU A 305 25.27 6.65 -8.05
CA LEU A 305 25.33 5.20 -7.90
C LEU A 305 24.81 4.47 -9.13
N VAL A 306 23.67 4.90 -9.69
CA VAL A 306 23.12 4.34 -10.93
C VAL A 306 24.05 4.62 -12.12
N LEU A 307 24.64 5.82 -12.19
CA LEU A 307 25.57 6.18 -13.25
C LEU A 307 26.93 5.46 -13.14
N SER A 308 27.41 5.21 -11.92
CA SER A 308 28.68 4.51 -11.69
C SER A 308 28.58 3.00 -11.91
N PHE A 309 27.40 2.40 -11.70
CA PHE A 309 27.17 0.95 -11.77
C PHE A 309 25.98 0.54 -12.64
N PRO A 310 25.83 1.08 -13.87
CA PRO A 310 24.64 0.77 -14.70
C PRO A 310 24.55 -0.72 -15.04
N LYS A 311 25.68 -1.39 -15.27
CA LYS A 311 25.71 -2.84 -15.52
C LYS A 311 25.22 -3.66 -14.33
N ALA A 312 25.64 -3.30 -13.10
CA ALA A 312 25.20 -3.98 -11.88
C ALA A 312 23.69 -3.77 -11.66
N PHE A 313 23.19 -2.55 -11.85
CA PHE A 313 21.77 -2.24 -11.78
C PHE A 313 20.94 -3.04 -12.78
N ILE A 314 21.33 -3.01 -14.06
CA ILE A 314 20.64 -3.75 -15.14
C ILE A 314 20.71 -5.26 -14.87
N LYS A 315 21.88 -5.80 -14.53
CA LYS A 315 22.06 -7.23 -14.21
C LYS A 315 21.13 -7.65 -13.06
N THR A 316 21.07 -6.86 -12.00
CA THR A 316 20.25 -7.19 -10.82
C THR A 316 18.76 -7.08 -11.15
N MET A 317 18.35 -6.08 -11.93
CA MET A 317 16.97 -5.93 -12.38
C MET A 317 16.54 -7.12 -13.24
N PHE A 318 17.38 -7.55 -14.20
CA PHE A 318 17.11 -8.73 -15.03
C PHE A 318 17.17 -10.03 -14.25
N TYR A 319 18.10 -10.18 -13.31
CA TYR A 319 18.20 -11.38 -12.47
C TYR A 319 16.96 -11.55 -11.59
N GLU A 320 16.51 -10.49 -10.94
CA GLU A 320 15.27 -10.52 -10.14
C GLU A 320 14.05 -10.72 -11.04
N TRP A 321 14.04 -10.18 -12.25
CA TRP A 321 12.93 -10.31 -13.19
C TRP A 321 12.90 -11.69 -13.87
N ALA A 322 14.04 -12.26 -14.21
CA ALA A 322 14.17 -13.60 -14.80
C ALA A 322 14.01 -14.71 -13.75
N ASN A 323 14.22 -14.39 -12.47
CA ASN A 323 13.96 -15.35 -11.43
C ASN A 323 12.45 -15.63 -11.38
N ARG A 324 12.06 -16.90 -11.63
CA ARG A 324 10.65 -17.35 -11.64
C ARG A 324 9.89 -16.87 -10.39
N ASP A 325 10.59 -16.74 -9.29
CA ASP A 325 10.08 -16.21 -8.05
C ASP A 325 9.64 -14.74 -8.13
N PHE A 326 10.21 -13.93 -9.03
CA PHE A 326 9.85 -12.51 -9.14
C PHE A 326 8.43 -12.32 -9.67
N LEU A 327 8.10 -12.90 -10.83
CA LEU A 327 6.73 -12.83 -11.38
C LEU A 327 5.74 -13.55 -10.48
N TYR A 328 6.14 -14.71 -9.94
CA TYR A 328 5.30 -15.54 -9.09
C TYR A 328 5.08 -14.91 -7.71
N LYS A 329 6.13 -14.31 -7.11
CA LYS A 329 6.08 -13.66 -5.78
C LYS A 329 5.64 -12.21 -5.84
N ASN A 330 5.87 -11.50 -6.94
CA ASN A 330 5.69 -10.05 -7.01
C ASN A 330 4.41 -9.61 -7.73
N ILE A 331 3.96 -10.27 -8.77
CA ILE A 331 2.66 -9.97 -9.39
C ILE A 331 1.55 -10.70 -8.66
N GLY A 332 1.85 -11.90 -8.23
CA GLY A 332 0.89 -12.75 -7.64
C GLY A 332 0.72 -12.60 -6.18
N LEU A 333 1.66 -12.08 -5.34
CA LEU A 333 1.26 -12.40 -4.14
C LEU A 333 2.12 -12.94 -3.12
N GLY A 334 3.24 -13.18 -3.49
CA GLY A 334 4.23 -13.59 -2.54
C GLY A 334 4.44 -12.49 -1.54
N ILE A 335 3.68 -12.55 -0.50
CA ILE A 335 4.22 -12.08 0.76
C ILE A 335 5.45 -12.95 0.94
N LYS A 336 6.59 -12.37 0.58
CA LYS A 336 7.87 -13.05 0.60
C LYS A 336 7.94 -13.89 1.89
N ASN A 337 7.82 -15.20 1.74
CA ASN A 337 7.95 -16.22 2.79
C ASN A 337 6.95 -16.24 3.97
N ARG A 338 5.89 -15.43 4.00
CA ARG A 338 5.03 -15.41 5.19
C ARG A 338 3.76 -16.25 5.07
N VAL A 339 3.14 -16.31 3.89
CA VAL A 339 1.98 -17.20 3.64
C VAL A 339 2.09 -17.77 2.24
N GLY A 340 2.38 -19.06 2.10
CA GLY A 340 2.37 -19.75 0.82
C GLY A 340 0.94 -19.96 0.34
N LEU A 341 0.51 -19.27 -0.73
CA LEU A 341 -0.72 -19.62 -1.42
C LEU A 341 -0.51 -20.90 -2.23
N PRO A 342 -1.49 -21.81 -2.28
CA PRO A 342 -1.46 -22.92 -3.22
C PRO A 342 -1.27 -22.41 -4.65
N GLY A 343 -0.48 -23.10 -5.48
CA GLY A 343 -0.18 -22.68 -6.86
C GLY A 343 -1.43 -22.41 -7.70
N ILE A 344 -2.50 -23.16 -7.48
CA ILE A 344 -3.81 -22.94 -8.10
C ILE A 344 -4.40 -21.55 -7.73
N ALA A 345 -4.31 -21.14 -6.47
CA ALA A 345 -4.85 -19.85 -6.03
C ALA A 345 -4.04 -18.68 -6.63
N ILE A 346 -2.74 -18.86 -6.78
CA ILE A 346 -1.87 -17.89 -7.47
C ILE A 346 -2.27 -17.77 -8.94
N SER A 347 -2.49 -18.90 -9.62
CA SER A 347 -2.91 -18.91 -11.02
C SER A 347 -4.25 -18.24 -11.22
N LEU A 348 -5.25 -18.56 -10.40
CA LEU A 348 -6.58 -17.93 -10.45
C LEU A 348 -6.52 -16.43 -10.26
N MET A 349 -5.65 -15.96 -9.40
CA MET A 349 -5.52 -14.54 -9.16
C MET A 349 -4.74 -13.83 -10.27
N ASN A 350 -3.70 -14.44 -10.84
CA ASN A 350 -3.07 -13.91 -12.06
C ASN A 350 -4.07 -13.84 -13.21
N MET A 351 -4.97 -14.82 -13.33
CA MET A 351 -6.09 -14.79 -14.27
C MET A 351 -7.05 -13.64 -13.98
N LEU A 352 -7.39 -13.40 -12.72
CA LEU A 352 -8.24 -12.27 -12.33
C LEU A 352 -7.59 -10.92 -12.65
N VAL A 353 -6.30 -10.76 -12.36
CA VAL A 353 -5.53 -9.56 -12.72
C VAL A 353 -5.51 -9.36 -14.22
N ALA A 354 -5.18 -10.41 -14.99
CA ALA A 354 -5.19 -10.36 -16.44
C ALA A 354 -6.59 -10.02 -17.00
N PHE A 355 -7.65 -10.62 -16.44
CA PHE A 355 -9.03 -10.29 -16.79
C PHE A 355 -9.34 -8.81 -16.54
N CYS A 356 -9.00 -8.28 -15.37
CA CYS A 356 -9.21 -6.86 -15.04
C CYS A 356 -8.42 -5.92 -15.97
N ILE A 357 -7.24 -6.32 -16.44
CA ILE A 357 -6.39 -5.51 -17.30
C ILE A 357 -6.82 -5.61 -18.77
N PHE A 358 -7.03 -6.81 -19.31
CA PHE A 358 -7.16 -7.03 -20.75
C PHE A 358 -8.60 -7.12 -21.23
N VAL A 359 -9.58 -7.39 -20.37
CA VAL A 359 -10.98 -7.51 -20.76
C VAL A 359 -11.71 -6.22 -20.43
N ALA A 360 -12.62 -5.78 -21.31
CA ALA A 360 -13.48 -4.62 -21.12
C ALA A 360 -14.94 -4.96 -21.41
N VAL A 361 -15.85 -4.09 -20.97
CA VAL A 361 -17.26 -4.17 -21.34
C VAL A 361 -17.49 -3.38 -22.62
N LYS A 362 -18.18 -3.95 -23.60
CA LYS A 362 -18.38 -3.32 -24.93
C LYS A 362 -19.03 -1.93 -24.85
N THR A 363 -19.87 -1.70 -23.87
CA THR A 363 -20.55 -0.41 -23.65
C THR A 363 -19.64 0.69 -23.10
N GLU A 364 -18.47 0.33 -22.54
CA GLU A 364 -17.48 1.28 -21.96
C GLU A 364 -16.50 1.84 -23.00
N GLU A 365 -16.60 1.42 -24.26
CA GLU A 365 -15.60 1.67 -25.32
C GLU A 365 -15.59 3.10 -25.88
N LYS A 366 -16.55 3.95 -25.51
CA LYS A 366 -16.74 5.30 -26.09
C LYS A 366 -15.66 6.32 -25.72
N ILE A 367 -14.68 5.96 -24.88
CA ILE A 367 -13.60 6.88 -24.51
C ILE A 367 -12.43 6.67 -25.45
N GLN A 368 -12.29 7.55 -26.43
CA GLN A 368 -11.10 7.60 -27.28
C GLN A 368 -9.88 7.95 -26.44
N SER A 369 -9.05 6.95 -26.16
CA SER A 369 -7.71 7.18 -25.62
C SER A 369 -6.81 7.75 -26.72
N SER A 370 -6.29 8.96 -26.52
CA SER A 370 -5.23 9.44 -27.42
C SER A 370 -3.99 8.54 -27.27
N LYS A 371 -3.26 8.33 -28.38
CA LYS A 371 -1.99 7.57 -28.36
C LYS A 371 -1.05 8.10 -27.25
N TYR A 372 -0.96 9.41 -27.13
CA TYR A 372 -0.10 10.09 -26.15
C TYR A 372 -0.51 9.78 -24.71
N PHE A 373 -1.81 9.69 -24.40
CA PHE A 373 -2.28 9.32 -23.06
C PHE A 373 -1.90 7.87 -22.73
N SER A 374 -2.03 6.96 -23.69
CA SER A 374 -1.58 5.57 -23.51
C SER A 374 -0.06 5.49 -23.30
N TRP A 375 0.72 6.28 -24.03
CA TRP A 375 2.16 6.38 -23.81
C TRP A 375 2.50 6.92 -22.41
N ALA A 376 1.83 7.96 -21.95
CA ALA A 376 2.03 8.50 -20.61
C ALA A 376 1.71 7.45 -19.52
N ALA A 377 0.66 6.67 -19.72
CA ALA A 377 0.29 5.58 -18.81
C ALA A 377 1.40 4.51 -18.74
N TRP A 378 1.88 4.05 -19.89
CA TRP A 378 2.98 3.09 -19.96
C TRP A 378 4.28 3.65 -19.37
N THR A 379 4.62 4.90 -19.67
CA THR A 379 5.78 5.58 -19.06
C THR A 379 5.66 5.63 -17.55
N THR A 380 4.47 5.92 -17.01
CA THR A 380 4.22 5.91 -15.57
C THR A 380 4.38 4.50 -14.98
N VAL A 381 3.84 3.47 -15.63
CA VAL A 381 4.01 2.07 -15.21
C VAL A 381 5.48 1.68 -15.17
N VAL A 382 6.22 1.98 -16.25
CA VAL A 382 7.66 1.71 -16.32
C VAL A 382 8.42 2.49 -15.24
N ALA A 383 8.08 3.77 -15.02
CA ALA A 383 8.70 4.59 -13.97
C ALA A 383 8.47 4.00 -12.57
N ILE A 384 7.26 3.48 -12.28
CA ILE A 384 6.96 2.82 -10.99
C ILE A 384 7.81 1.56 -10.84
N ILE A 385 7.90 0.73 -11.88
CA ILE A 385 8.66 -0.52 -11.84
C ILE A 385 10.15 -0.23 -11.68
N VAL A 386 10.74 0.47 -12.66
CA VAL A 386 12.19 0.77 -12.69
C VAL A 386 12.61 1.56 -11.46
N GLY A 387 11.82 2.52 -11.08
CA GLY A 387 12.12 3.34 -9.93
C GLY A 387 12.01 2.61 -8.60
N SER A 388 11.10 1.65 -8.45
CA SER A 388 11.05 0.79 -7.26
C SER A 388 12.32 -0.05 -7.14
N PHE A 389 12.82 -0.58 -8.25
CA PHE A 389 14.09 -1.29 -8.30
C PHE A 389 15.27 -0.34 -7.98
N ALA A 390 15.28 0.85 -8.56
CA ALA A 390 16.34 1.83 -8.32
C ALA A 390 16.39 2.26 -6.84
N ALA A 391 15.24 2.55 -6.23
CA ALA A 391 15.16 2.91 -4.82
C ALA A 391 15.69 1.79 -3.90
N MET A 392 15.34 0.53 -4.20
CA MET A 392 15.82 -0.61 -3.41
C MET A 392 17.29 -0.93 -3.66
N HIS A 393 17.78 -0.73 -4.90
CA HIS A 393 19.20 -0.89 -5.21
C HIS A 393 20.07 0.06 -4.39
N VAL A 394 19.64 1.32 -4.29
CA VAL A 394 20.34 2.31 -3.44
C VAL A 394 20.32 1.91 -1.98
N MET A 395 19.18 1.49 -1.46
CA MET A 395 19.08 1.03 -0.07
C MET A 395 19.96 -0.21 0.17
N ALA A 396 19.98 -1.17 -0.74
CA ALA A 396 20.81 -2.37 -0.61
C ALA A 396 22.31 -2.04 -0.68
N TYR A 397 22.70 -1.14 -1.59
CA TYR A 397 24.12 -0.75 -1.73
C TYR A 397 24.61 0.10 -0.56
N VAL A 398 23.75 0.93 0.00
CA VAL A 398 24.09 1.79 1.15
C VAL A 398 24.08 1.01 2.47
N LEU A 399 23.24 -0.03 2.58
CA LEU A 399 23.07 -0.79 3.83
C LEU A 399 23.81 -2.13 3.85
N GLN A 400 24.19 -2.67 2.69
CA GLN A 400 24.86 -3.97 2.57
C GLN A 400 26.07 -3.81 1.66
N SER A 401 27.24 -3.98 2.22
CA SER A 401 28.51 -3.92 1.51
C SER A 401 28.54 -4.86 0.30
N GLY A 402 28.36 -4.31 -0.89
CA GLY A 402 29.11 -4.75 -2.07
C GLY A 402 28.55 -5.83 -2.97
N ASP A 403 27.59 -6.65 -2.61
CA ASP A 403 27.24 -7.85 -3.43
C ASP A 403 26.32 -7.56 -4.64
N GLY A 404 25.84 -6.35 -4.80
CA GLY A 404 25.04 -5.93 -5.98
C GLY A 404 23.70 -6.63 -6.15
N ILE A 405 23.27 -7.47 -5.21
CA ILE A 405 22.00 -8.17 -5.25
C ILE A 405 20.92 -7.30 -4.61
N ILE A 406 19.89 -6.94 -5.36
CA ILE A 406 18.76 -6.18 -4.83
C ILE A 406 17.89 -7.12 -3.98
N ASN A 407 18.09 -7.10 -2.69
CA ASN A 407 17.21 -7.73 -1.74
C ASN A 407 16.16 -6.74 -1.24
N GLY A 408 14.87 -7.09 -1.30
CA GLY A 408 13.83 -6.30 -0.65
C GLY A 408 12.80 -5.62 -1.56
N VAL A 409 12.88 -5.76 -2.88
CA VAL A 409 11.77 -5.36 -3.75
C VAL A 409 10.52 -6.16 -3.35
N GLN A 410 9.46 -5.46 -3.04
CA GLN A 410 8.23 -6.06 -2.53
C GLN A 410 7.07 -5.84 -3.51
N PRO A 411 6.14 -6.80 -3.66
CA PRO A 411 4.99 -6.70 -4.56
C PRO A 411 4.16 -5.43 -4.37
N ARG A 412 4.07 -4.94 -3.15
CA ARG A 412 3.31 -3.73 -2.79
C ARG A 412 3.72 -2.48 -3.59
N TYR A 413 4.95 -2.42 -4.08
CA TYR A 413 5.41 -1.26 -4.84
C TYR A 413 4.80 -1.19 -6.25
N PHE A 414 4.27 -2.29 -6.77
CA PHE A 414 3.70 -2.37 -8.13
C PHE A 414 2.17 -2.18 -8.16
N TYR A 415 1.49 -2.10 -7.01
CA TYR A 415 0.04 -1.91 -6.98
C TYR A 415 -0.45 -0.65 -7.69
N PRO A 416 0.22 0.52 -7.55
CA PRO A 416 -0.16 1.69 -8.32
C PRO A 416 -0.11 1.46 -9.84
N ALA A 417 0.85 0.67 -10.33
CA ALA A 417 0.93 0.29 -11.75
C ALA A 417 -0.26 -0.60 -12.17
N LEU A 418 -0.68 -1.54 -11.32
CA LEU A 418 -1.86 -2.37 -11.60
C LEU A 418 -3.15 -1.54 -11.68
N PHE A 419 -3.33 -0.52 -10.82
CA PHE A 419 -4.46 0.40 -10.93
C PHE A 419 -4.45 1.14 -12.27
N ILE A 420 -3.30 1.66 -12.69
CA ILE A 420 -3.16 2.33 -13.98
C ILE A 420 -3.57 1.39 -15.11
N LEU A 421 -3.00 0.19 -15.16
CA LEU A 421 -3.27 -0.79 -16.21
C LEU A 421 -4.74 -1.24 -16.25
N ALA A 422 -5.39 -1.37 -15.09
CA ALA A 422 -6.77 -1.81 -15.02
C ALA A 422 -7.78 -0.75 -15.47
N VAL A 423 -7.55 0.54 -15.14
CA VAL A 423 -8.57 1.58 -15.32
C VAL A 423 -8.31 2.53 -16.48
N ILE A 424 -7.07 2.69 -16.96
CA ILE A 424 -6.79 3.57 -18.09
C ILE A 424 -7.42 3.03 -19.36
N PRO A 425 -8.13 3.87 -20.12
CA PRO A 425 -8.73 3.48 -21.39
C PRO A 425 -7.61 3.24 -22.43
N MET A 426 -7.14 2.01 -22.52
CA MET A 426 -6.28 1.52 -23.59
C MET A 426 -7.10 0.68 -24.55
N ARG A 427 -6.65 0.54 -25.81
CA ARG A 427 -7.31 -0.36 -26.77
C ARG A 427 -7.30 -1.78 -26.19
N ARG A 428 -8.50 -2.36 -25.98
CA ARG A 428 -8.70 -3.73 -25.54
C ARG A 428 -9.05 -4.60 -26.73
N TYR A 429 -8.63 -5.85 -26.71
CA TYR A 429 -8.94 -6.81 -27.79
C TYR A 429 -10.03 -7.78 -27.40
N ILE A 430 -10.31 -7.91 -26.11
CA ILE A 430 -11.28 -8.84 -25.56
C ILE A 430 -12.43 -8.05 -24.91
N TYR A 431 -13.64 -8.29 -25.40
CA TYR A 431 -14.84 -7.61 -24.90
C TYR A 431 -15.90 -8.59 -24.41
N VAL A 432 -16.46 -8.27 -23.27
CA VAL A 432 -17.66 -8.91 -22.74
C VAL A 432 -18.87 -8.08 -23.13
N LYS A 433 -19.91 -8.72 -23.70
CA LYS A 433 -21.13 -8.02 -24.15
C LYS A 433 -21.93 -7.41 -23.00
N ASN A 434 -21.87 -8.03 -21.82
CA ASN A 434 -22.74 -7.69 -20.70
C ASN A 434 -21.92 -7.36 -19.45
N GLU A 435 -22.09 -6.17 -18.91
CA GLU A 435 -21.46 -5.71 -17.67
C GLU A 435 -21.74 -6.64 -16.49
N ARG A 436 -22.93 -7.24 -16.44
CA ARG A 436 -23.29 -8.20 -15.39
C ARG A 436 -22.39 -9.42 -15.40
N ILE A 437 -21.99 -9.93 -16.57
CA ILE A 437 -21.07 -11.06 -16.67
C ILE A 437 -19.69 -10.64 -16.16
N TYR A 438 -19.19 -9.49 -16.62
CA TYR A 438 -17.91 -8.94 -16.18
C TYR A 438 -17.86 -8.80 -14.65
N ARG A 439 -18.85 -8.13 -14.08
CA ARG A 439 -19.03 -7.97 -12.64
C ARG A 439 -19.00 -9.29 -11.89
N ASN A 440 -19.81 -10.26 -12.33
CA ASN A 440 -19.92 -11.55 -11.64
C ASN A 440 -18.60 -12.31 -11.64
N ILE A 441 -17.83 -12.25 -12.74
CA ILE A 441 -16.48 -12.85 -12.82
C ILE A 441 -15.54 -12.16 -11.81
N VAL A 442 -15.56 -10.82 -11.75
CA VAL A 442 -14.72 -10.07 -10.81
C VAL A 442 -15.08 -10.42 -9.36
N ILE A 443 -16.37 -10.42 -9.00
CA ILE A 443 -16.81 -10.72 -7.64
C ILE A 443 -16.46 -12.16 -7.27
N ALA A 444 -16.84 -13.14 -8.09
CA ALA A 444 -16.59 -14.55 -7.82
C ALA A 444 -15.09 -14.85 -7.75
N GLY A 445 -14.30 -14.35 -8.69
CA GLY A 445 -12.85 -14.50 -8.70
C GLY A 445 -12.20 -13.89 -7.45
N SER A 446 -12.60 -12.68 -7.06
CA SER A 446 -12.09 -12.05 -5.83
C SER A 446 -12.44 -12.85 -4.59
N MET A 447 -13.68 -13.34 -4.46
CA MET A 447 -14.09 -14.15 -3.31
C MET A 447 -13.32 -15.46 -3.22
N VAL A 448 -13.14 -16.17 -4.33
CA VAL A 448 -12.37 -17.43 -4.37
C VAL A 448 -10.93 -17.21 -3.92
N VAL A 449 -10.27 -16.19 -4.47
CA VAL A 449 -8.86 -15.91 -4.17
C VAL A 449 -8.68 -15.42 -2.74
N LEU A 450 -9.60 -14.59 -2.22
CA LEU A 450 -9.58 -14.13 -0.82
C LEU A 450 -9.83 -15.28 0.16
N THR A 451 -10.75 -16.19 -0.15
CA THR A 451 -11.01 -17.38 0.68
C THR A 451 -9.78 -18.29 0.72
N ALA A 452 -9.14 -18.54 -0.44
CA ALA A 452 -7.91 -19.32 -0.49
C ALA A 452 -6.78 -18.66 0.32
N HIS A 453 -6.72 -17.33 0.31
CA HIS A 453 -5.75 -16.58 1.11
C HIS A 453 -5.99 -16.73 2.62
N LEU A 454 -7.22 -16.57 3.07
CA LEU A 454 -7.58 -16.80 4.48
C LEU A 454 -7.23 -18.22 4.93
N PHE A 455 -7.55 -19.22 4.09
CA PHE A 455 -7.19 -20.61 4.37
C PHE A 455 -5.67 -20.78 4.52
N ALA A 456 -4.88 -20.19 3.62
CA ALA A 456 -3.43 -20.24 3.70
C ALA A 456 -2.86 -19.59 4.98
N ILE A 457 -3.46 -18.47 5.44
CA ILE A 457 -3.11 -17.85 6.72
C ILE A 457 -3.42 -18.80 7.88
N MET A 458 -4.61 -19.40 7.87
CA MET A 458 -5.02 -20.33 8.92
C MET A 458 -4.10 -21.55 8.99
N VAL A 459 -3.79 -22.16 7.86
CA VAL A 459 -2.83 -23.28 7.81
C VAL A 459 -1.47 -22.86 8.36
N LYS A 460 -0.99 -21.67 8.01
CA LYS A 460 0.33 -21.21 8.46
C LYS A 460 0.44 -21.00 9.96
N TYR A 461 -0.56 -20.43 10.58
CA TYR A 461 -0.46 -19.99 11.98
C TYR A 461 -1.19 -20.93 12.96
N TYR A 462 -2.12 -21.77 12.48
CA TYR A 462 -3.01 -22.56 13.35
C TYR A 462 -2.97 -24.07 13.13
N SER A 463 -2.28 -24.56 12.09
CA SER A 463 -2.07 -26.00 11.86
C SER A 463 -0.83 -26.58 12.57
#